data_4914c0c2155490e783de33467dfd6ed3
#
_entry.id   4914c0c2155490e783de33467dfd6ed3
#
_cell.length_a   1.000
_cell.length_b   1.000
_cell.length_c   1.000
_cell.angle_alpha   90.00
_cell.angle_beta   90.00
_cell.angle_gamma   90.00
#
_symmetry.space_group_name_H-M   'P 1'
#
loop_
_entity.id
_entity.type
_entity.pdbx_description
1 polymer ?
#
loop_
_entity_poly.entity_id
_entity_poly.type
_entity_poly.pdbx_seq_one_letter_code
_entity_poly.pdbx_strand_id
1 'polypeptide(L)'
;VNVFMEKSFAPDAPNLRRMLQAGEEAKKKNLKIMAGLQCRHSVNRHELIKRIQDGQLGEIMLVRAYRIHPDGGGLGKRPENMSELMWQIRNFTCFPWVSVGLYAEMNIHQIDELCWLKGDLPATARGIGGRARAERDRSQEFDSISIEWTFPDGTKATDAARWLGGHCYREFA
;
A
#
# COMPACT_ATOMS: atom_id res chain seq x y z
N VAL A 1 -5.60 10.13 -24.29
CA VAL A 1 -6.38 8.95 -23.89
C VAL A 1 -6.67 9.05 -22.41
N ASN A 2 -7.89 8.73 -21.99
CA ASN A 2 -8.24 8.53 -20.60
C ASN A 2 -7.64 7.21 -20.12
N VAL A 3 -7.24 7.12 -18.86
CA VAL A 3 -6.56 5.94 -18.29
C VAL A 3 -7.27 5.49 -17.01
N PHE A 4 -7.55 4.21 -16.93
CA PHE A 4 -7.83 3.52 -15.67
C PHE A 4 -6.64 2.59 -15.37
N MET A 5 -6.12 2.65 -14.16
CA MET A 5 -5.00 1.79 -13.73
C MET A 5 -5.30 1.14 -12.40
N GLU A 6 -4.82 -0.07 -12.21
CA GLU A 6 -4.81 -0.73 -10.92
C GLU A 6 -3.66 -0.23 -10.02
N LYS A 7 -3.79 -0.46 -8.73
CA LYS A 7 -2.69 -0.38 -7.78
C LYS A 7 -1.66 -1.49 -8.15
N SER A 8 -0.44 -1.44 -7.85
CA SER A 8 0.41 -0.43 -7.24
C SER A 8 1.02 0.43 -8.35
N PHE A 9 1.11 1.71 -8.12
CA PHE A 9 1.31 2.67 -9.21
C PHE A 9 2.74 2.74 -9.75
N ALA A 10 3.73 2.42 -8.94
CA ALA A 10 5.13 2.40 -9.34
C ALA A 10 5.97 1.60 -8.33
N PRO A 11 7.03 0.92 -8.78
CA PRO A 11 7.91 0.14 -7.90
C PRO A 11 8.92 0.98 -7.12
N ASP A 12 9.06 2.26 -7.43
CA ASP A 12 10.04 3.15 -6.81
C ASP A 12 9.59 4.62 -6.81
N ALA A 13 10.27 5.43 -6.00
CA ALA A 13 9.98 6.85 -5.86
C ALA A 13 10.25 7.69 -7.14
N PRO A 14 11.30 7.44 -7.94
CA PRO A 14 11.47 8.14 -9.22
C PRO A 14 10.31 7.91 -10.19
N ASN A 15 9.86 6.67 -10.36
CA ASN A 15 8.73 6.35 -11.24
C ASN A 15 7.41 6.88 -10.68
N LEU A 16 7.21 6.88 -9.35
CA LEU A 16 6.06 7.53 -8.76
C LEU A 16 6.01 9.03 -9.06
N ARG A 17 7.13 9.75 -8.99
CA ARG A 17 7.21 11.17 -9.38
C ARG A 17 6.85 11.38 -10.85
N ARG A 18 7.31 10.49 -11.74
CA ARG A 18 6.93 10.53 -13.17
C ARG A 18 5.44 10.32 -13.37
N MET A 19 4.83 9.41 -12.59
CA MET A 19 3.38 9.20 -12.61
C MET A 19 2.60 10.45 -12.18
N LEU A 20 3.03 11.11 -11.10
CA LEU A 20 2.43 12.37 -10.64
C LEU A 20 2.55 13.47 -11.71
N GLN A 21 3.72 13.62 -12.34
CA GLN A 21 3.91 14.56 -13.44
C GLN A 21 3.00 14.27 -14.63
N ALA A 22 2.87 13.00 -15.01
CA ALA A 22 1.95 12.57 -16.07
C ALA A 22 0.48 12.88 -15.72
N GLY A 23 0.11 12.78 -14.44
CA GLY A 23 -1.19 13.18 -13.90
C GLY A 23 -1.46 14.68 -14.13
N GLU A 24 -0.50 15.54 -13.81
CA GLU A 24 -0.62 16.99 -14.04
C GLU A 24 -0.73 17.33 -15.54
N GLU A 25 0.04 16.66 -16.38
CA GLU A 25 -0.06 16.83 -17.85
C GLU A 25 -1.42 16.36 -18.39
N ALA A 26 -1.94 15.26 -17.88
CA ALA A 26 -3.27 14.77 -18.25
C ALA A 26 -4.36 15.78 -17.87
N LYS A 27 -4.26 16.38 -16.67
CA LYS A 27 -5.18 17.42 -16.20
C LYS A 27 -5.19 18.63 -17.14
N LYS A 28 -4.01 19.14 -17.54
CA LYS A 28 -3.88 20.24 -18.49
C LYS A 28 -4.54 19.92 -19.84
N LYS A 29 -4.52 18.67 -20.27
CA LYS A 29 -5.11 18.19 -21.53
C LYS A 29 -6.56 17.73 -21.39
N ASN A 30 -7.21 17.99 -20.24
CA ASN A 30 -8.56 17.52 -19.91
C ASN A 30 -8.73 15.99 -20.05
N LEU A 31 -7.68 15.22 -19.81
CA LEU A 31 -7.71 13.77 -19.78
C LEU A 31 -7.97 13.29 -18.35
N LYS A 32 -8.63 12.14 -18.21
CA LYS A 32 -8.99 11.55 -16.93
C LYS A 32 -8.07 10.38 -16.63
N ILE A 33 -7.56 10.37 -15.40
CA ILE A 33 -6.83 9.24 -14.84
C ILE A 33 -7.56 8.80 -13.59
N MET A 34 -7.84 7.51 -13.49
CA MET A 34 -8.49 6.89 -12.33
C MET A 34 -7.66 5.72 -11.82
N ALA A 35 -7.55 5.61 -10.52
CA ALA A 35 -6.80 4.55 -9.85
C ALA A 35 -7.74 3.55 -9.16
N GLY A 36 -7.40 2.27 -9.22
CA GLY A 36 -8.18 1.16 -8.66
C GLY A 36 -7.98 0.97 -7.15
N LEU A 37 -8.27 1.98 -6.33
CA LEU A 37 -8.27 1.88 -4.86
C LEU A 37 -9.66 1.48 -4.36
N GLN A 38 -9.92 0.18 -4.24
CA GLN A 38 -11.25 -0.38 -3.98
C GLN A 38 -11.97 0.20 -2.75
N CYS A 39 -11.23 0.53 -1.68
CA CYS A 39 -11.80 1.09 -0.46
C CYS A 39 -12.49 2.44 -0.70
N ARG A 40 -11.99 3.22 -1.68
CA ARG A 40 -12.59 4.49 -2.12
C ARG A 40 -13.95 4.34 -2.79
N HIS A 41 -14.38 3.11 -3.11
CA HIS A 41 -15.69 2.83 -3.75
C HIS A 41 -16.69 2.18 -2.78
N SER A 42 -16.35 2.06 -1.50
CA SER A 42 -17.24 1.52 -0.47
C SER A 42 -18.16 2.61 0.10
N VAL A 43 -19.46 2.45 -0.07
CA VAL A 43 -20.48 3.38 0.47
C VAL A 43 -20.31 3.55 1.98
N ASN A 44 -20.13 2.46 2.71
CA ASN A 44 -20.00 2.51 4.18
C ASN A 44 -18.73 3.24 4.62
N ARG A 45 -17.61 3.10 3.88
CA ARG A 45 -16.38 3.84 4.17
C ARG A 45 -16.54 5.32 3.88
N HIS A 46 -17.19 5.69 2.80
CA HIS A 46 -17.50 7.09 2.51
C HIS A 46 -18.30 7.73 3.65
N GLU A 47 -19.34 7.05 4.12
CA GLU A 47 -20.16 7.55 5.22
C GLU A 47 -19.36 7.68 6.52
N LEU A 48 -18.55 6.67 6.87
CA LEU A 48 -17.71 6.70 8.06
C LEU A 48 -16.70 7.86 8.01
N ILE A 49 -15.94 7.95 6.92
CA ILE A 49 -14.92 8.98 6.77
C ILE A 49 -15.55 10.38 6.76
N LYS A 50 -16.70 10.53 6.10
CA LYS A 50 -17.44 11.78 6.12
C LYS A 50 -17.81 12.20 7.55
N ARG A 51 -18.35 11.31 8.35
CA ARG A 51 -18.70 11.60 9.76
C ARG A 51 -17.50 12.02 10.58
N ILE A 52 -16.36 11.35 10.37
CA ILE A 52 -15.11 11.71 11.06
C ILE A 52 -14.66 13.10 10.63
N GLN A 53 -14.64 13.39 9.34
CA GLN A 53 -14.24 14.69 8.78
C GLN A 53 -15.22 15.83 9.16
N ASP A 54 -16.50 15.51 9.35
CA ASP A 54 -17.51 16.43 9.88
C ASP A 54 -17.34 16.69 11.40
N GLY A 55 -16.33 16.11 12.05
CA GLY A 55 -16.00 16.35 13.45
C GLY A 55 -16.78 15.53 14.47
N GLN A 56 -17.57 14.52 14.04
CA GLN A 56 -18.38 13.73 14.99
C GLN A 56 -17.55 12.92 15.98
N LEU A 57 -16.30 12.61 15.64
CA LEU A 57 -15.36 11.91 16.53
C LEU A 57 -14.54 12.88 17.41
N GLY A 58 -14.58 14.18 17.12
CA GLY A 58 -13.71 15.16 17.75
C GLY A 58 -12.31 15.21 17.13
N GLU A 59 -11.35 15.69 17.89
CA GLU A 59 -9.96 15.81 17.42
C GLU A 59 -9.28 14.45 17.35
N ILE A 60 -8.66 14.18 16.22
CA ILE A 60 -7.92 12.92 15.99
C ILE A 60 -6.48 13.08 16.44
N MET A 61 -6.10 12.40 17.51
CA MET A 61 -4.76 12.43 18.10
C MET A 61 -3.84 11.36 17.50
N LEU A 62 -4.39 10.19 17.22
CA LEU A 62 -3.65 9.03 16.70
C LEU A 62 -4.56 8.19 15.81
N VAL A 63 -4.03 7.73 14.68
CA VAL A 63 -4.69 6.75 13.82
C VAL A 63 -3.82 5.50 13.73
N ARG A 64 -4.45 4.32 13.77
CA ARG A 64 -3.75 3.05 13.59
C ARG A 64 -4.37 2.23 12.51
N ALA A 65 -3.53 1.59 11.71
CA ALA A 65 -3.94 0.67 10.67
C ALA A 65 -3.19 -0.66 10.79
N TYR A 66 -3.85 -1.72 10.37
CA TYR A 66 -3.30 -3.07 10.45
C TYR A 66 -3.61 -3.83 9.16
N ARG A 67 -2.61 -4.54 8.66
CA ARG A 67 -2.76 -5.48 7.55
C ARG A 67 -2.06 -6.80 7.87
N ILE A 68 -2.66 -7.58 8.73
CA ILE A 68 -2.17 -8.91 9.08
C ILE A 68 -2.85 -9.91 8.14
N HIS A 69 -2.09 -10.43 7.20
CA HIS A 69 -2.58 -11.34 6.18
C HIS A 69 -2.02 -12.75 6.42
N PRO A 70 -2.78 -13.82 6.17
CA PRO A 70 -2.22 -15.17 6.17
C PRO A 70 -1.13 -15.27 5.11
N ASP A 71 -0.29 -16.26 5.28
CA ASP A 71 0.83 -16.51 4.37
C ASP A 71 0.40 -16.50 2.90
N GLY A 72 1.04 -15.66 2.11
CA GLY A 72 0.85 -15.56 0.66
C GLY A 72 1.51 -16.70 -0.12
N GLY A 73 2.05 -17.70 0.59
CA GLY A 73 2.88 -18.74 -0.01
C GLY A 73 4.27 -18.23 -0.35
N GLY A 74 5.30 -18.86 0.16
CA GLY A 74 6.67 -18.52 -0.16
C GLY A 74 6.99 -18.80 -1.65
N LEU A 75 8.03 -18.18 -2.15
CA LEU A 75 8.52 -18.38 -3.50
C LEU A 75 9.18 -19.76 -3.62
N GLY A 76 8.56 -20.67 -4.36
CA GLY A 76 9.07 -22.01 -4.64
C GLY A 76 10.28 -22.02 -5.58
N LYS A 77 10.71 -23.21 -5.97
CA LYS A 77 11.76 -23.37 -7.01
C LYS A 77 11.22 -22.96 -8.38
N ARG A 78 12.06 -22.32 -9.17
CA ARG A 78 11.74 -22.02 -10.58
C ARG A 78 11.63 -23.33 -11.38
N PRO A 79 10.56 -23.50 -12.19
CA PRO A 79 10.47 -24.62 -13.12
C PRO A 79 11.62 -24.60 -14.14
N GLU A 80 12.15 -25.78 -14.50
CA GLU A 80 13.30 -25.88 -15.40
C GLU A 80 13.03 -25.29 -16.79
N ASN A 81 11.80 -25.40 -17.28
CA ASN A 81 11.37 -24.89 -18.59
C ASN A 81 10.96 -23.44 -18.61
N MET A 82 11.15 -22.70 -17.51
CA MET A 82 10.78 -21.28 -17.40
C MET A 82 12.02 -20.41 -17.27
N SER A 83 12.09 -19.32 -18.06
CA SER A 83 13.17 -18.35 -17.91
C SER A 83 13.09 -17.64 -16.55
N GLU A 84 14.23 -17.19 -16.03
CA GLU A 84 14.32 -16.45 -14.77
C GLU A 84 13.42 -15.20 -14.79
N LEU A 85 13.48 -14.43 -15.87
CA LEU A 85 12.66 -13.22 -16.02
C LEU A 85 11.17 -13.54 -15.96
N MET A 86 10.71 -14.56 -16.68
CA MET A 86 9.29 -14.92 -16.69
C MET A 86 8.83 -15.44 -15.32
N TRP A 87 9.70 -16.16 -14.62
CA TRP A 87 9.42 -16.65 -13.28
C TRP A 87 9.27 -15.50 -12.28
N GLN A 88 10.15 -14.50 -12.34
CA GLN A 88 10.05 -13.30 -11.52
C GLN A 88 8.79 -12.49 -11.83
N ILE A 89 8.47 -12.28 -13.11
CA ILE A 89 7.24 -11.57 -13.52
C ILE A 89 5.99 -12.29 -13.01
N ARG A 90 5.94 -13.63 -13.11
CA ARG A 90 4.79 -14.40 -12.61
C ARG A 90 4.66 -14.40 -11.09
N ASN A 91 5.74 -14.18 -10.39
CA ASN A 91 5.79 -14.07 -8.93
C ASN A 91 6.13 -12.65 -8.49
N PHE A 92 5.57 -11.65 -9.18
CA PHE A 92 5.96 -10.24 -9.06
C PHE A 92 5.94 -9.73 -7.62
N THR A 93 5.01 -10.19 -6.78
CA THR A 93 4.92 -9.80 -5.36
C THR A 93 6.12 -10.25 -4.52
N CYS A 94 7.00 -11.06 -5.08
CA CYS A 94 8.20 -11.57 -4.41
C CYS A 94 9.49 -10.81 -4.78
N PHE A 95 9.40 -9.83 -5.69
CA PHE A 95 10.57 -9.16 -6.24
C PHE A 95 10.42 -7.63 -6.24
N PRO A 96 11.29 -6.88 -5.51
CA PRO A 96 11.19 -5.43 -5.37
C PRO A 96 11.25 -4.65 -6.69
N TRP A 97 11.91 -5.18 -7.70
CA TRP A 97 12.08 -4.49 -8.99
C TRP A 97 10.79 -4.42 -9.83
N VAL A 98 9.82 -5.29 -9.57
CA VAL A 98 8.49 -5.30 -10.23
C VAL A 98 7.36 -4.93 -9.28
N SER A 99 7.59 -4.99 -7.98
CA SER A 99 6.59 -4.74 -6.93
C SER A 99 7.26 -4.21 -5.68
N VAL A 100 6.60 -3.40 -4.91
CA VAL A 100 7.06 -2.98 -3.58
C VAL A 100 6.54 -3.95 -2.50
N GLY A 101 6.22 -5.18 -2.91
CA GLY A 101 5.80 -6.28 -2.04
C GLY A 101 4.60 -5.95 -1.15
N LEU A 102 4.63 -6.45 0.07
CA LEU A 102 3.56 -6.29 1.05
C LEU A 102 3.14 -4.83 1.22
N TYR A 103 4.08 -3.89 1.22
CA TYR A 103 3.83 -2.47 1.43
C TYR A 103 2.91 -1.88 0.35
N ALA A 104 3.25 -2.03 -0.91
CA ALA A 104 2.47 -1.41 -2.00
C ALA A 104 1.35 -2.32 -2.52
N GLU A 105 1.47 -3.64 -2.38
CA GLU A 105 0.45 -4.57 -2.87
C GLU A 105 -0.73 -4.73 -1.92
N MET A 106 -0.47 -4.69 -0.62
CA MET A 106 -1.48 -4.95 0.40
C MET A 106 -1.75 -3.74 1.28
N ASN A 107 -0.71 -3.12 1.83
CA ASN A 107 -0.86 -2.01 2.78
C ASN A 107 -1.32 -0.71 2.13
N ILE A 108 -1.18 -0.57 0.83
CA ILE A 108 -1.66 0.60 0.10
C ILE A 108 -3.12 0.95 0.45
N HIS A 109 -3.95 -0.05 0.75
CA HIS A 109 -5.34 0.19 1.15
C HIS A 109 -5.44 0.90 2.49
N GLN A 110 -4.67 0.46 3.50
CA GLN A 110 -4.61 1.08 4.82
C GLN A 110 -3.98 2.48 4.74
N ILE A 111 -2.89 2.60 3.99
CA ILE A 111 -2.21 3.89 3.74
C ILE A 111 -3.17 4.90 3.11
N ASP A 112 -3.91 4.48 2.09
CA ASP A 112 -4.89 5.30 1.42
C ASP A 112 -6.02 5.73 2.36
N GLU A 113 -6.52 4.82 3.20
CA GLU A 113 -7.57 5.12 4.18
C GLU A 113 -7.08 6.09 5.26
N LEU A 114 -5.84 5.98 5.74
CA LEU A 114 -5.22 6.94 6.67
C LEU A 114 -5.14 8.34 6.05
N CYS A 115 -4.65 8.45 4.82
CA CYS A 115 -4.57 9.71 4.09
C CYS A 115 -5.96 10.29 3.80
N TRP A 116 -6.92 9.44 3.44
CA TRP A 116 -8.30 9.85 3.19
C TRP A 116 -8.97 10.40 4.43
N LEU A 117 -8.82 9.70 5.55
CA LEU A 117 -9.36 10.13 6.85
C LEU A 117 -8.81 11.50 7.25
N LYS A 118 -7.50 11.71 7.09
CA LYS A 118 -6.84 12.99 7.41
C LYS A 118 -7.11 14.09 6.37
N GLY A 119 -7.48 13.72 5.14
CA GLY A 119 -7.57 14.67 4.03
C GLY A 119 -6.22 15.24 3.59
N ASP A 120 -5.11 14.66 4.02
CA ASP A 120 -3.75 15.14 3.80
C ASP A 120 -2.75 13.99 3.65
N LEU A 121 -1.53 14.30 3.21
CA LEU A 121 -0.42 13.36 3.14
C LEU A 121 0.53 13.53 4.34
N PRO A 122 1.16 12.45 4.82
CA PRO A 122 2.13 12.55 5.90
C PRO A 122 3.34 13.40 5.49
N ALA A 123 3.82 14.22 6.42
CA ALA A 123 5.04 15.02 6.25
C ALA A 123 6.31 14.17 6.44
N THR A 124 6.27 13.19 7.34
CA THR A 124 7.39 12.29 7.60
C THR A 124 6.93 10.85 7.78
N ALA A 125 7.82 9.91 7.47
CA ALA A 125 7.63 8.49 7.70
C ALA A 125 8.89 7.86 8.28
N ARG A 126 8.72 6.93 9.23
CA ARG A 126 9.78 6.06 9.75
C ARG A 126 9.28 4.63 9.71
N GLY A 127 10.06 3.73 9.14
CA GLY A 127 9.67 2.34 8.99
C GLY A 127 10.76 1.38 9.45
N ILE A 128 10.32 0.24 9.93
CA ILE A 128 11.15 -0.94 10.15
C ILE A 128 10.51 -2.12 9.43
N GLY A 129 11.31 -3.05 8.97
CA GLY A 129 10.82 -4.25 8.31
C GLY A 129 11.80 -5.39 8.45
N GLY A 130 11.32 -6.60 8.21
CA GLY A 130 12.12 -7.79 8.32
C GLY A 130 11.55 -8.97 7.54
N ARG A 131 12.33 -10.04 7.50
CA ARG A 131 12.00 -11.32 6.87
C ARG A 131 12.13 -12.45 7.88
N ALA A 132 11.01 -12.85 8.49
CA ALA A 132 10.98 -13.96 9.43
C ALA A 132 11.09 -15.33 8.72
N ARG A 133 10.75 -15.40 7.43
CA ARG A 133 10.81 -16.62 6.60
C ARG A 133 12.05 -16.75 5.72
N ALA A 134 13.07 -15.93 5.93
CA ALA A 134 14.24 -15.84 5.04
C ALA A 134 14.88 -17.18 4.68
N GLU A 135 14.87 -18.15 5.59
CA GLU A 135 15.45 -19.47 5.37
C GLU A 135 14.59 -20.40 4.47
N ARG A 136 13.27 -20.16 4.42
CA ARG A 136 12.30 -21.02 3.72
C ARG A 136 11.75 -20.41 2.44
N ASP A 137 11.91 -19.10 2.29
CA ASP A 137 11.33 -18.33 1.22
C ASP A 137 12.42 -17.63 0.41
N ARG A 138 12.42 -17.84 -0.90
CA ARG A 138 13.34 -17.20 -1.86
C ARG A 138 12.90 -15.80 -2.29
N SER A 139 11.75 -15.35 -1.83
CA SER A 139 11.27 -13.98 -2.01
C SER A 139 12.31 -12.98 -1.50
N GLN A 140 12.40 -11.84 -2.13
CA GLN A 140 13.25 -10.73 -1.72
C GLN A 140 12.51 -9.70 -0.84
N GLU A 141 11.19 -9.88 -0.67
CA GLU A 141 10.33 -8.96 0.03
C GLU A 141 10.35 -9.15 1.55
N PHE A 142 10.07 -8.09 2.27
CA PHE A 142 9.76 -8.16 3.70
C PHE A 142 8.41 -8.83 3.92
N ASP A 143 8.34 -9.68 4.93
CA ASP A 143 7.10 -10.31 5.39
C ASP A 143 6.49 -9.64 6.62
N SER A 144 7.21 -8.68 7.20
CA SER A 144 6.79 -7.90 8.36
C SER A 144 7.26 -6.46 8.22
N ILE A 145 6.35 -5.50 8.39
CA ILE A 145 6.64 -4.08 8.27
C ILE A 145 5.86 -3.34 9.35
N SER A 146 6.48 -2.33 9.95
CA SER A 146 5.81 -1.35 10.80
C SER A 146 6.27 0.05 10.41
N ILE A 147 5.31 0.97 10.26
CA ILE A 147 5.58 2.34 9.84
C ILE A 147 4.88 3.30 10.80
N GLU A 148 5.59 4.34 11.19
CA GLU A 148 5.04 5.50 11.88
C GLU A 148 5.09 6.71 10.95
N TRP A 149 4.00 7.44 10.88
CA TRP A 149 3.88 8.68 10.13
C TRP A 149 3.52 9.85 11.03
N THR A 150 3.95 11.03 10.62
CA THR A 150 3.50 12.30 11.22
C THR A 150 2.89 13.16 10.12
N PHE A 151 1.67 13.59 10.33
CA PHE A 151 0.98 14.54 9.46
C PHE A 151 1.43 15.97 9.75
N PRO A 152 1.18 16.94 8.83
CA PRO A 152 1.59 18.34 9.03
C PRO A 152 1.02 19.00 10.30
N ASP A 153 -0.17 18.59 10.74
CA ASP A 153 -0.81 19.06 11.97
C ASP A 153 -0.28 18.39 13.26
N GLY A 154 0.73 17.51 13.14
CA GLY A 154 1.31 16.79 14.27
C GLY A 154 0.62 15.45 14.60
N THR A 155 -0.53 15.15 14.01
CA THR A 155 -1.21 13.87 14.20
C THR A 155 -0.30 12.71 13.85
N LYS A 156 -0.28 11.69 14.69
CA LYS A 156 0.48 10.47 14.45
C LYS A 156 -0.38 9.40 13.79
N ALA A 157 0.25 8.61 12.93
CA ALA A 157 -0.37 7.39 12.41
C ALA A 157 0.64 6.24 12.47
N THR A 158 0.14 5.05 12.74
CA THR A 158 0.93 3.82 12.69
C THR A 158 0.26 2.81 11.78
N ASP A 159 1.06 2.09 11.02
CA ASP A 159 0.58 1.00 10.19
C ASP A 159 1.48 -0.22 10.38
N ALA A 160 0.89 -1.35 10.70
CA ALA A 160 1.61 -2.60 10.88
C ALA A 160 1.07 -3.66 9.93
N ALA A 161 1.99 -4.26 9.19
CA ALA A 161 1.68 -5.30 8.24
C ALA A 161 2.49 -6.57 8.47
N ARG A 162 1.86 -7.69 8.21
CA ARG A 162 2.50 -8.99 8.26
C ARG A 162 1.91 -9.92 7.21
N TRP A 163 2.78 -10.61 6.52
CA TRP A 163 2.43 -11.64 5.54
C TRP A 163 3.01 -13.00 5.97
N LEU A 164 2.56 -13.46 7.10
CA LEU A 164 2.98 -14.73 7.73
C LEU A 164 1.75 -15.55 8.10
N GLY A 165 1.89 -16.86 8.15
CA GLY A 165 0.85 -17.76 8.63
C GLY A 165 0.35 -17.41 10.03
N GLY A 166 -0.87 -17.80 10.36
CA GLY A 166 -1.55 -17.50 11.62
C GLY A 166 -2.82 -16.67 11.42
N HIS A 167 -3.13 -15.80 12.38
CA HIS A 167 -4.35 -14.99 12.32
C HIS A 167 -4.29 -13.91 11.25
N CYS A 168 -5.45 -13.67 10.63
CA CYS A 168 -5.68 -12.58 9.70
C CYS A 168 -6.41 -11.44 10.42
N TYR A 169 -5.88 -10.22 10.30
CA TYR A 169 -6.47 -9.03 10.89
C TYR A 169 -6.29 -7.82 9.97
N ARG A 170 -7.37 -7.09 9.74
CA ARG A 170 -7.40 -5.93 8.85
C ARG A 170 -8.30 -4.88 9.45
N GLU A 171 -7.70 -3.78 9.85
CA GLU A 171 -8.47 -2.68 10.44
C GLU A 171 -7.68 -1.38 10.31
N PHE A 172 -8.40 -0.26 10.46
CA PHE A 172 -7.83 1.02 10.87
C PHE A 172 -8.68 1.59 12.02
N ALA A 173 -8.06 2.29 12.96
CA ALA A 173 -8.70 2.93 14.10
C ALA A 173 -8.00 4.25 14.46
#